data_edb211b354b14ba97cd619d89f27ade4
#
_entry.id   edb211b354b14ba97cd619d89f27ade4
#
_cell.length_a   1.000
_cell.length_b   1.000
_cell.length_c   1.000
_cell.angle_alpha   90.00
_cell.angle_beta   90.00
_cell.angle_gamma   90.00
#
_symmetry.space_group_name_H-M   'P 1'
#
loop_
_entity.id
_entity.type
_entity.pdbx_description
1 polymer ?
#
loop_
_entity_poly.entity_id
_entity_poly.type
_entity_poly.pdbx_seq_one_letter_code
_entity_poly.pdbx_strand_id
1 'polypeptide(L)'
;MADLLGLSARYIDEGIYEGPGSVNRVTTELSEISSDIAVVEAFSHVVTFKTGDGLVLFDTSLEAFAGGIKDNLRAWSPEPVNTIAFTHGHVDHISGAGTFIKEAEENGNPRPRFVGHENVGKRFDRYEMTNGYNAIINQRQFGGGGAANLMGNERGGGKPLKISRFGPSEWVKPDTTFSEKLAMKVGDTTFELNHSKGETDDHLWAWIPEHKAICTGDLVIWVFPNAGNPQKVQRYPLEWAHALRQMEAKGAELLLPAHGLPIAGKERIAMVLSDMATALETVLEQSLKMMNEGARLSDIIHSVKVPGHLLEKPYLRPTYDEPEFIVNNIWRLYGGWYDGNPANLKPAPEAAVALEMASLAGGVEKLIDRARALAEAGDMRLACHLVEMATLAAPDHKEAHGARAEIYGKRRKEELSLMSKGIYGHAERESRKISDVNE
;
A
#
# COMPACT_ATOMS: atom_id res chain seq x y z
N MET A 1 22.01 -12.04 10.17
CA MET A 1 20.58 -12.43 10.31
C MET A 1 20.00 -11.66 11.49
N ALA A 2 18.89 -10.97 11.30
CA ALA A 2 18.21 -10.27 12.38
C ALA A 2 17.25 -11.23 13.11
N ASP A 3 17.06 -11.03 14.41
CA ASP A 3 15.99 -11.70 15.15
C ASP A 3 14.67 -10.95 14.93
N LEU A 4 14.00 -11.26 13.81
CA LEU A 4 12.76 -10.58 13.41
C LEU A 4 11.61 -10.87 14.38
N LEU A 5 11.55 -12.07 14.96
CA LEU A 5 10.51 -12.47 15.90
C LEU A 5 10.68 -11.75 17.25
N GLY A 6 11.90 -11.64 17.75
CA GLY A 6 12.19 -10.86 18.95
C GLY A 6 11.93 -9.37 18.75
N LEU A 7 12.25 -8.84 17.55
CA LEU A 7 12.01 -7.44 17.22
C LEU A 7 10.49 -7.14 17.16
N SER A 8 9.71 -7.99 16.51
CA SER A 8 8.25 -7.82 16.44
C SER A 8 7.59 -7.95 17.81
N ALA A 9 8.02 -8.93 18.61
CA ALA A 9 7.54 -9.09 19.97
C ALA A 9 7.75 -7.83 20.81
N ARG A 10 8.98 -7.29 20.79
CA ARG A 10 9.31 -6.05 21.50
C ARG A 10 8.43 -4.87 21.05
N TYR A 11 8.27 -4.68 19.74
CA TYR A 11 7.46 -3.57 19.23
C TYR A 11 5.99 -3.69 19.64
N ILE A 12 5.41 -4.90 19.54
CA ILE A 12 4.01 -5.13 19.90
C ILE A 12 3.79 -5.02 21.41
N ASP A 13 4.62 -5.71 22.22
CA ASP A 13 4.40 -5.86 23.66
C ASP A 13 4.72 -4.55 24.40
N GLU A 14 5.72 -3.76 23.94
CA GLU A 14 6.11 -2.49 24.54
C GLU A 14 5.47 -1.27 23.86
N GLY A 15 4.72 -1.46 22.75
CA GLY A 15 4.08 -0.38 22.01
C GLY A 15 5.07 0.56 21.31
N ILE A 16 6.27 0.07 20.98
CA ILE A 16 7.34 0.88 20.37
C ILE A 16 7.10 1.06 18.87
N TYR A 17 7.32 2.28 18.39
CA TYR A 17 7.34 2.60 16.98
C TYR A 17 8.52 3.51 16.64
N GLU A 18 9.50 2.98 15.94
CA GLU A 18 10.74 3.68 15.56
C GLU A 18 10.69 4.22 14.11
N GLY A 19 9.52 4.22 13.49
CA GLY A 19 9.30 4.67 12.11
C GLY A 19 9.02 3.53 11.13
N PRO A 20 8.57 3.86 9.89
CA PRO A 20 8.17 2.84 8.91
C PRO A 20 9.33 1.88 8.53
N GLY A 21 10.56 2.36 8.46
CA GLY A 21 11.73 1.56 8.11
C GLY A 21 12.16 0.55 9.19
N SER A 22 11.68 0.70 10.44
CA SER A 22 11.98 -0.25 11.51
C SER A 22 11.13 -1.52 11.41
N VAL A 23 9.94 -1.41 10.84
CA VAL A 23 8.99 -2.50 10.68
C VAL A 23 8.96 -3.05 9.26
N ASN A 24 9.09 -2.20 8.24
CA ASN A 24 9.20 -2.62 6.84
C ASN A 24 10.65 -2.48 6.37
N ARG A 25 11.45 -3.48 6.66
CA ARG A 25 12.88 -3.51 6.42
C ARG A 25 13.17 -4.00 4.98
N VAL A 26 13.98 -3.24 4.24
CA VAL A 26 14.38 -3.58 2.86
C VAL A 26 15.89 -3.75 2.83
N THR A 27 16.38 -4.83 3.43
CA THR A 27 17.82 -5.12 3.57
C THR A 27 18.32 -6.09 2.51
N THR A 28 17.43 -6.82 1.86
CA THR A 28 17.68 -8.00 1.02
C THR A 28 18.33 -9.17 1.79
N GLU A 29 18.40 -9.08 3.11
CA GLU A 29 18.95 -10.16 3.96
C GLU A 29 17.92 -11.26 4.18
N LEU A 30 18.40 -12.51 4.32
CA LEU A 30 17.58 -13.64 4.73
C LEU A 30 17.63 -13.78 6.24
N SER A 31 16.47 -13.91 6.86
CA SER A 31 16.31 -14.26 8.26
C SER A 31 15.61 -15.61 8.38
N GLU A 32 16.29 -16.55 9.04
CA GLU A 32 15.75 -17.87 9.34
C GLU A 32 14.75 -17.77 10.48
N ILE A 33 13.49 -18.19 10.24
CA ILE A 33 12.41 -18.17 11.22
C ILE A 33 12.37 -19.51 11.98
N SER A 34 12.63 -20.60 11.26
CA SER A 34 12.82 -21.95 11.78
C SER A 34 13.75 -22.71 10.84
N SER A 35 14.04 -23.99 11.13
CA SER A 35 14.83 -24.85 10.23
C SER A 35 14.29 -24.88 8.79
N ASP A 36 12.96 -24.75 8.64
CA ASP A 36 12.25 -24.97 7.38
C ASP A 36 11.58 -23.71 6.83
N ILE A 37 11.65 -22.59 7.55
CA ILE A 37 11.01 -21.34 7.16
C ILE A 37 12.03 -20.19 7.19
N ALA A 38 12.13 -19.47 6.09
CA ALA A 38 12.94 -18.25 6.00
C ALA A 38 12.16 -17.11 5.36
N VAL A 39 12.54 -15.88 5.71
CA VAL A 39 12.03 -14.64 5.13
C VAL A 39 13.20 -13.85 4.55
N VAL A 40 13.10 -13.45 3.28
CA VAL A 40 14.03 -12.48 2.69
C VAL A 40 13.39 -11.11 2.76
N GLU A 41 14.02 -10.18 3.48
CA GLU A 41 13.53 -8.82 3.71
C GLU A 41 13.78 -7.94 2.47
N ALA A 42 12.88 -8.00 1.51
CA ALA A 42 12.93 -7.20 0.29
C ALA A 42 11.80 -6.14 0.28
N PHE A 43 11.53 -5.49 -0.85
CA PHE A 43 10.47 -4.49 -0.93
C PHE A 43 9.11 -5.07 -0.53
N SER A 44 8.64 -6.17 -1.17
CA SER A 44 7.81 -7.16 -0.49
C SER A 44 8.71 -8.33 -0.08
N HIS A 45 8.46 -8.90 1.07
CA HIS A 45 9.23 -10.03 1.58
C HIS A 45 8.92 -11.29 0.80
N VAL A 46 9.92 -12.16 0.67
CA VAL A 46 9.73 -13.49 0.11
C VAL A 46 9.76 -14.48 1.26
N VAL A 47 8.60 -15.06 1.54
CA VAL A 47 8.46 -16.10 2.56
C VAL A 47 8.71 -17.46 1.89
N THR A 48 9.63 -18.24 2.44
CA THR A 48 10.06 -19.50 1.84
C THR A 48 9.94 -20.66 2.81
N PHE A 49 9.41 -21.78 2.32
CA PHE A 49 9.30 -23.05 3.04
C PHE A 49 10.15 -24.12 2.37
N LYS A 50 10.92 -24.88 3.15
CA LYS A 50 11.49 -26.17 2.75
C LYS A 50 10.44 -27.25 2.94
N THR A 51 10.25 -28.13 1.96
CA THR A 51 9.15 -29.11 1.99
C THR A 51 9.59 -30.55 1.77
N GLY A 52 10.89 -30.81 1.68
CA GLY A 52 11.44 -32.12 1.31
C GLY A 52 11.27 -32.48 -0.18
N ASP A 53 10.51 -31.67 -0.95
CA ASP A 53 10.33 -31.81 -2.40
C ASP A 53 10.59 -30.47 -3.13
N GLY A 54 11.52 -29.69 -2.56
CA GLY A 54 11.93 -28.38 -3.02
C GLY A 54 11.32 -27.24 -2.22
N LEU A 55 11.60 -26.01 -2.63
CA LEU A 55 11.17 -24.79 -1.95
C LEU A 55 9.79 -24.35 -2.45
N VAL A 56 8.95 -23.89 -1.51
CA VAL A 56 7.73 -23.15 -1.83
C VAL A 56 7.92 -21.70 -1.41
N LEU A 57 7.74 -20.77 -2.36
CA LEU A 57 7.86 -19.35 -2.14
C LEU A 57 6.47 -18.69 -2.16
N PHE A 58 6.23 -17.74 -1.24
CA PHE A 58 5.17 -16.75 -1.34
C PHE A 58 5.76 -15.44 -1.84
N ASP A 59 5.32 -15.02 -3.02
CA ASP A 59 5.78 -13.85 -3.78
C ASP A 59 7.24 -13.91 -4.26
N THR A 60 7.68 -12.89 -4.99
CA THR A 60 9.02 -12.82 -5.60
C THR A 60 9.63 -11.42 -5.51
N SER A 61 8.96 -10.48 -4.85
CA SER A 61 9.33 -9.06 -4.75
C SER A 61 9.40 -8.34 -6.11
N LEU A 62 9.98 -7.13 -6.11
CA LEU A 62 10.31 -6.39 -7.32
C LEU A 62 11.47 -7.05 -8.08
N GLU A 63 11.44 -6.97 -9.42
CA GLU A 63 12.48 -7.50 -10.31
C GLU A 63 13.90 -7.07 -9.90
N ALA A 64 14.06 -5.82 -9.45
CA ALA A 64 15.35 -5.27 -9.03
C ALA A 64 15.96 -5.98 -7.80
N PHE A 65 15.16 -6.63 -6.97
CA PHE A 65 15.62 -7.35 -5.77
C PHE A 65 15.79 -8.85 -6.02
N ALA A 66 15.20 -9.40 -7.08
CA ALA A 66 15.07 -10.83 -7.31
C ALA A 66 16.41 -11.58 -7.38
N GLY A 67 17.46 -10.96 -7.95
CA GLY A 67 18.81 -11.53 -7.96
C GLY A 67 19.38 -11.74 -6.55
N GLY A 68 19.32 -10.71 -5.71
CA GLY A 68 19.78 -10.81 -4.32
C GLY A 68 18.95 -11.77 -3.48
N ILE A 69 17.63 -11.84 -3.71
CA ILE A 69 16.74 -12.81 -3.06
C ILE A 69 17.17 -14.23 -3.42
N LYS A 70 17.32 -14.51 -4.71
CA LYS A 70 17.79 -15.82 -5.20
C LYS A 70 19.13 -16.22 -4.56
N ASP A 71 20.10 -15.33 -4.54
CA ASP A 71 21.43 -15.62 -4.00
C ASP A 71 21.38 -15.93 -2.49
N ASN A 72 20.57 -15.21 -1.73
CA ASN A 72 20.35 -15.49 -0.31
C ASN A 72 19.62 -16.81 -0.07
N LEU A 73 18.63 -17.13 -0.89
CA LEU A 73 17.95 -18.43 -0.83
C LEU A 73 18.91 -19.59 -1.13
N ARG A 74 19.80 -19.44 -2.11
CA ARG A 74 20.81 -20.47 -2.43
C ARG A 74 21.84 -20.63 -1.31
N ALA A 75 22.19 -19.57 -0.60
CA ALA A 75 23.06 -19.67 0.58
C ALA A 75 22.40 -20.42 1.75
N TRP A 76 21.06 -20.36 1.84
CA TRP A 76 20.28 -21.03 2.87
C TRP A 76 19.89 -22.48 2.50
N SER A 77 19.52 -22.72 1.22
CA SER A 77 19.12 -24.05 0.73
C SER A 77 19.55 -24.26 -0.72
N PRO A 78 20.16 -25.45 -1.04
CA PRO A 78 20.45 -25.83 -2.41
C PRO A 78 19.23 -26.37 -3.16
N GLU A 79 18.09 -26.59 -2.49
CA GLU A 79 16.90 -27.19 -3.08
C GLU A 79 16.32 -26.31 -4.19
N PRO A 80 15.85 -26.88 -5.31
CA PRO A 80 15.20 -26.11 -6.36
C PRO A 80 13.87 -25.50 -5.86
N VAL A 81 13.45 -24.41 -6.48
CA VAL A 81 12.12 -23.87 -6.27
C VAL A 81 11.09 -24.74 -7.00
N ASN A 82 10.22 -25.37 -6.23
CA ASN A 82 9.13 -26.21 -6.74
C ASN A 82 7.92 -25.38 -7.14
N THR A 83 7.46 -24.49 -6.22
CA THR A 83 6.24 -23.72 -6.40
C THR A 83 6.42 -22.28 -5.92
N ILE A 84 5.85 -21.33 -6.66
CA ILE A 84 5.72 -19.93 -6.27
C ILE A 84 4.25 -19.59 -6.22
N ALA A 85 3.76 -19.20 -5.05
CA ALA A 85 2.40 -18.71 -4.85
C ALA A 85 2.40 -17.19 -4.84
N PHE A 86 1.70 -16.56 -5.79
CA PHE A 86 1.46 -15.12 -5.76
C PHE A 86 0.33 -14.80 -4.82
N THR A 87 0.60 -14.02 -3.76
CA THR A 87 -0.44 -13.59 -2.84
C THR A 87 -1.46 -12.70 -3.53
N HIS A 88 -1.01 -11.86 -4.46
CA HIS A 88 -1.85 -11.05 -5.35
C HIS A 88 -1.00 -10.46 -6.49
N GLY A 89 -1.63 -9.82 -7.46
CA GLY A 89 -0.98 -9.35 -8.68
C GLY A 89 -0.38 -7.94 -8.62
N HIS A 90 0.01 -7.41 -7.47
CA HIS A 90 0.78 -6.17 -7.43
C HIS A 90 2.22 -6.42 -7.89
N VAL A 91 2.79 -5.42 -8.53
CA VAL A 91 4.12 -5.55 -9.18
C VAL A 91 5.25 -5.87 -8.21
N ASP A 92 5.15 -5.42 -6.99
CA ASP A 92 6.14 -5.69 -5.94
C ASP A 92 6.04 -7.11 -5.35
N HIS A 93 5.06 -7.90 -5.75
CA HIS A 93 4.90 -9.30 -5.34
C HIS A 93 5.28 -10.27 -6.44
N ILE A 94 5.12 -9.88 -7.72
CA ILE A 94 5.20 -10.83 -8.84
C ILE A 94 6.39 -10.59 -9.77
N SER A 95 7.04 -9.44 -9.70
CA SER A 95 7.97 -9.00 -10.74
C SER A 95 9.29 -9.78 -10.77
N GLY A 96 9.68 -10.43 -9.68
CA GLY A 96 10.91 -11.24 -9.61
C GLY A 96 10.78 -12.65 -10.20
N ALA A 97 9.60 -13.06 -10.65
CA ALA A 97 9.30 -14.42 -11.10
C ALA A 97 10.25 -14.93 -12.22
N GLY A 98 10.59 -14.07 -13.18
CA GLY A 98 11.50 -14.42 -14.29
C GLY A 98 12.89 -14.87 -13.83
N THR A 99 13.38 -14.34 -12.70
CA THR A 99 14.68 -14.74 -12.14
C THR A 99 14.69 -16.21 -11.74
N PHE A 100 13.61 -16.72 -11.15
CA PHE A 100 13.51 -18.12 -10.71
C PHE A 100 13.26 -19.06 -11.88
N ILE A 101 12.59 -18.62 -12.95
CA ILE A 101 12.47 -19.40 -14.20
C ILE A 101 13.87 -19.59 -14.83
N LYS A 102 14.60 -18.48 -14.97
CA LYS A 102 15.96 -18.51 -15.54
C LYS A 102 16.91 -19.36 -14.71
N GLU A 103 16.86 -19.28 -13.39
CA GLU A 103 17.66 -20.12 -12.49
C GLU A 103 17.37 -21.62 -12.70
N ALA A 104 16.08 -21.98 -12.81
CA ALA A 104 15.71 -23.38 -13.06
C ALA A 104 16.26 -23.88 -14.38
N GLU A 105 16.16 -23.10 -15.46
CA GLU A 105 16.70 -23.41 -16.78
C GLU A 105 18.22 -23.56 -16.75
N GLU A 106 18.95 -22.64 -16.13
CA GLU A 106 20.41 -22.66 -16.01
C GLU A 106 20.92 -23.87 -15.25
N ASN A 107 20.16 -24.37 -14.26
CA ASN A 107 20.53 -25.52 -13.43
C ASN A 107 19.94 -26.85 -13.95
N GLY A 108 19.18 -26.85 -15.04
CA GLY A 108 18.53 -28.06 -15.57
C GLY A 108 17.40 -28.59 -14.66
N ASN A 109 16.84 -27.74 -13.79
CA ASN A 109 15.71 -28.06 -12.93
C ASN A 109 14.38 -27.83 -13.66
N PRO A 110 13.30 -28.51 -13.25
CA PRO A 110 11.97 -28.18 -13.73
C PRO A 110 11.62 -26.70 -13.44
N ARG A 111 10.91 -26.07 -14.37
CA ARG A 111 10.38 -24.72 -14.17
C ARG A 111 9.46 -24.69 -12.94
N PRO A 112 9.58 -23.73 -12.02
CA PRO A 112 8.67 -23.61 -10.89
C PRO A 112 7.22 -23.49 -11.35
N ARG A 113 6.31 -24.13 -10.61
CA ARG A 113 4.87 -23.96 -10.81
C ARG A 113 4.43 -22.64 -10.18
N PHE A 114 3.71 -21.82 -10.94
CA PHE A 114 3.14 -20.57 -10.45
C PHE A 114 1.66 -20.75 -10.10
N VAL A 115 1.31 -20.42 -8.87
CA VAL A 115 -0.05 -20.55 -8.33
C VAL A 115 -0.58 -19.18 -7.94
N GLY A 116 -1.85 -18.89 -8.21
CA GLY A 116 -2.49 -17.63 -7.80
C GLY A 116 -4.00 -17.65 -8.04
N HIS A 117 -4.67 -16.61 -7.57
CA HIS A 117 -6.08 -16.43 -7.87
C HIS A 117 -6.31 -16.15 -9.37
N GLU A 118 -7.44 -16.59 -9.92
CA GLU A 118 -7.74 -16.42 -11.36
C GLU A 118 -7.72 -14.99 -11.88
N ASN A 119 -7.91 -13.99 -11.00
CA ASN A 119 -7.87 -12.58 -11.36
C ASN A 119 -6.46 -12.00 -11.46
N VAL A 120 -5.41 -12.70 -11.01
CA VAL A 120 -4.01 -12.23 -11.12
C VAL A 120 -3.65 -11.93 -12.57
N GLY A 121 -3.93 -12.85 -13.49
CA GLY A 121 -3.69 -12.64 -14.91
C GLY A 121 -4.48 -11.48 -15.52
N LYS A 122 -5.75 -11.32 -15.10
CA LYS A 122 -6.61 -10.19 -15.53
C LYS A 122 -6.06 -8.84 -15.03
N ARG A 123 -5.43 -8.83 -13.85
CA ARG A 123 -4.75 -7.64 -13.32
C ARG A 123 -3.55 -7.25 -14.16
N PHE A 124 -2.75 -8.21 -14.61
CA PHE A 124 -1.62 -7.95 -15.52
C PHE A 124 -2.10 -7.33 -16.84
N ASP A 125 -3.14 -7.89 -17.44
CA ASP A 125 -3.75 -7.36 -18.68
C ASP A 125 -4.25 -5.92 -18.47
N ARG A 126 -4.83 -5.61 -17.31
CA ARG A 126 -5.23 -4.24 -16.95
C ARG A 126 -4.03 -3.30 -16.80
N TYR A 127 -2.94 -3.74 -16.16
CA TYR A 127 -1.73 -2.92 -16.02
C TYR A 127 -1.10 -2.61 -17.38
N GLU A 128 -1.06 -3.56 -18.29
CA GLU A 128 -0.62 -3.30 -19.67
C GLU A 128 -1.52 -2.27 -20.36
N MET A 129 -2.84 -2.44 -20.29
CA MET A 129 -3.82 -1.52 -20.88
C MET A 129 -3.69 -0.09 -20.31
N THR A 130 -3.40 0.05 -19.02
CA THR A 130 -3.34 1.35 -18.32
C THR A 130 -1.92 1.75 -17.91
N ASN A 131 -0.90 1.23 -18.61
CA ASN A 131 0.50 1.37 -18.19
C ASN A 131 0.94 2.82 -18.00
N GLY A 132 0.67 3.68 -18.98
CA GLY A 132 1.00 5.10 -18.91
C GLY A 132 0.35 5.81 -17.72
N TYR A 133 -0.93 5.52 -17.45
CA TYR A 133 -1.62 6.09 -16.29
C TYR A 133 -1.05 5.57 -14.97
N ASN A 134 -0.74 4.26 -14.89
CA ASN A 134 -0.09 3.70 -13.71
C ASN A 134 1.30 4.31 -13.47
N ALA A 135 2.08 4.58 -14.52
CA ALA A 135 3.35 5.30 -14.39
C ALA A 135 3.15 6.70 -13.80
N ILE A 136 2.16 7.46 -14.28
CA ILE A 136 1.83 8.81 -13.79
C ILE A 136 1.43 8.79 -12.30
N ILE A 137 0.48 7.93 -11.90
CA ILE A 137 -0.02 7.91 -10.52
C ILE A 137 1.05 7.42 -9.53
N ASN A 138 1.89 6.47 -9.92
CA ASN A 138 3.02 6.03 -9.09
C ASN A 138 4.12 7.08 -9.03
N GLN A 139 4.41 7.79 -10.13
CA GLN A 139 5.31 8.96 -10.12
C GLN A 139 4.80 10.05 -9.17
N ARG A 140 3.49 10.30 -9.14
CA ARG A 140 2.87 11.28 -8.23
C ARG A 140 2.99 10.86 -6.77
N GLN A 141 2.74 9.59 -6.48
CA GLN A 141 2.76 9.06 -5.11
C GLN A 141 4.18 8.82 -4.57
N PHE A 142 5.10 8.32 -5.39
CA PHE A 142 6.43 7.84 -4.97
C PHE A 142 7.61 8.62 -5.55
N GLY A 143 7.42 9.35 -6.65
CA GLY A 143 8.49 9.99 -7.43
C GLY A 143 9.28 11.11 -6.74
N GLY A 144 8.87 11.53 -5.55
CA GLY A 144 9.54 12.58 -4.76
C GLY A 144 10.50 12.09 -3.69
N GLY A 145 11.05 10.88 -3.82
CA GLY A 145 11.86 10.24 -2.78
C GLY A 145 11.05 9.39 -1.81
N GLY A 146 9.71 9.31 -1.99
CA GLY A 146 8.84 8.48 -1.15
C GLY A 146 9.19 7.00 -1.21
N ALA A 147 9.64 6.50 -2.36
CA ALA A 147 10.14 5.13 -2.49
C ALA A 147 11.40 4.88 -1.65
N ALA A 148 12.30 5.86 -1.55
CA ALA A 148 13.48 5.76 -0.69
C ALA A 148 13.11 5.73 0.80
N ASN A 149 12.03 6.44 1.19
CA ASN A 149 11.52 6.42 2.56
C ASN A 149 10.84 5.08 2.90
N LEU A 150 10.17 4.43 1.93
CA LEU A 150 9.67 3.06 2.07
C LEU A 150 10.80 2.04 2.21
N MET A 151 11.97 2.32 1.62
CA MET A 151 13.16 1.47 1.69
C MET A 151 14.04 1.74 2.93
N GLY A 152 13.53 2.44 3.96
CA GLY A 152 14.30 2.71 5.18
C GLY A 152 15.47 3.70 5.02
N ASN A 153 15.65 4.28 3.84
CA ASN A 153 16.66 5.30 3.59
C ASN A 153 16.15 6.68 4.01
N GLU A 154 16.16 6.96 5.29
CA GLU A 154 15.79 8.27 5.87
C GLU A 154 16.73 9.43 5.46
N ARG A 155 17.85 9.15 4.83
CA ARG A 155 18.74 10.17 4.26
C ARG A 155 18.19 10.64 2.92
N GLY A 156 17.20 11.52 2.98
CA GLY A 156 16.50 12.14 1.85
C GLY A 156 17.38 12.95 0.91
N GLY A 157 18.23 12.28 0.16
CA GLY A 157 19.08 12.85 -0.89
C GLY A 157 18.98 12.10 -2.22
N GLY A 158 18.07 11.13 -2.36
CA GLY A 158 17.88 10.40 -3.61
C GLY A 158 17.30 11.29 -4.70
N LYS A 159 17.86 11.22 -5.93
CA LYS A 159 17.24 11.86 -7.11
C LYS A 159 15.80 11.35 -7.25
N PRO A 160 14.85 12.21 -7.67
CA PRO A 160 13.48 11.78 -7.92
C PRO A 160 13.45 10.57 -8.84
N LEU A 161 12.79 9.50 -8.42
CA LEU A 161 12.61 8.31 -9.26
C LEU A 161 11.75 8.69 -10.47
N LYS A 162 12.23 8.45 -11.70
CA LYS A 162 11.45 8.62 -12.92
C LYS A 162 10.83 7.27 -13.30
N ILE A 163 9.53 7.15 -13.13
CA ILE A 163 8.78 5.97 -13.53
C ILE A 163 8.26 6.20 -14.95
N SER A 164 8.94 5.61 -15.93
CA SER A 164 8.57 5.73 -17.35
C SER A 164 7.69 4.56 -17.84
N ARG A 165 7.77 3.41 -17.16
CA ARG A 165 6.95 2.21 -17.38
C ARG A 165 6.60 1.61 -16.04
N PHE A 166 5.41 1.03 -15.94
CA PHE A 166 4.94 0.34 -14.74
C PHE A 166 4.89 -1.18 -14.99
N GLY A 167 5.47 -1.95 -14.07
CA GLY A 167 5.49 -3.43 -14.11
C GLY A 167 6.86 -4.02 -14.49
N PRO A 168 6.95 -5.35 -14.46
CA PRO A 168 8.17 -6.09 -14.78
C PRO A 168 8.49 -6.05 -16.28
N SER A 169 9.69 -6.52 -16.61
CA SER A 169 10.08 -6.74 -18.00
C SER A 169 9.23 -7.81 -18.69
N GLU A 170 8.82 -8.84 -17.93
CA GLU A 170 7.95 -9.92 -18.36
C GLU A 170 6.91 -10.27 -17.31
N TRP A 171 5.64 -10.44 -17.74
CA TRP A 171 4.54 -10.85 -16.88
C TRP A 171 4.41 -12.37 -16.85
N VAL A 172 4.73 -12.99 -15.72
CA VAL A 172 4.57 -14.43 -15.52
C VAL A 172 3.19 -14.72 -14.93
N LYS A 173 2.27 -15.21 -15.76
CA LYS A 173 0.92 -15.58 -15.30
C LYS A 173 0.96 -16.89 -14.51
N PRO A 174 0.07 -17.07 -13.50
CA PRO A 174 -0.07 -18.35 -12.81
C PRO A 174 -0.42 -19.49 -13.76
N ASP A 175 0.25 -20.62 -13.58
CA ASP A 175 -0.04 -21.88 -14.32
C ASP A 175 -1.25 -22.61 -13.72
N THR A 176 -1.40 -22.47 -12.38
CA THR A 176 -2.50 -23.04 -11.63
C THR A 176 -3.29 -21.92 -10.98
N THR A 177 -4.57 -21.84 -11.33
CA THR A 177 -5.48 -20.82 -10.79
C THR A 177 -6.64 -21.43 -10.03
N PHE A 178 -7.19 -20.65 -9.10
CA PHE A 178 -8.39 -21.03 -8.34
C PHE A 178 -9.25 -19.79 -8.07
N SER A 179 -10.52 -20.00 -7.67
CA SER A 179 -11.47 -18.89 -7.40
C SER A 179 -11.72 -18.65 -5.92
N GLU A 180 -11.83 -19.70 -5.09
CA GLU A 180 -12.16 -19.54 -3.67
C GLU A 180 -11.10 -20.16 -2.76
N LYS A 181 -10.78 -21.44 -2.95
CA LYS A 181 -9.84 -22.20 -2.14
C LYS A 181 -9.07 -23.20 -2.98
N LEU A 182 -7.83 -23.42 -2.60
CA LEU A 182 -6.99 -24.46 -3.15
C LEU A 182 -6.14 -25.06 -2.04
N ALA A 183 -6.26 -26.36 -1.82
CA ALA A 183 -5.28 -27.10 -1.01
C ALA A 183 -4.26 -27.73 -1.93
N MET A 184 -2.98 -27.44 -1.71
CA MET A 184 -1.87 -28.06 -2.42
C MET A 184 -0.91 -28.70 -1.40
N LYS A 185 -0.32 -29.82 -1.79
CA LYS A 185 0.72 -30.48 -1.01
C LYS A 185 2.02 -30.48 -1.83
N VAL A 186 3.11 -30.07 -1.19
CA VAL A 186 4.47 -30.14 -1.75
C VAL A 186 5.34 -30.82 -0.69
N GLY A 187 5.92 -31.96 -1.06
CA GLY A 187 6.61 -32.80 -0.09
C GLY A 187 5.70 -33.22 1.07
N ASP A 188 6.08 -32.89 2.27
CA ASP A 188 5.35 -33.20 3.51
C ASP A 188 4.45 -32.03 3.99
N THR A 189 4.50 -30.88 3.35
CA THR A 189 3.83 -29.65 3.78
C THR A 189 2.56 -29.38 2.97
N THR A 190 1.47 -29.06 3.66
CA THR A 190 0.18 -28.67 3.09
C THR A 190 0.02 -27.15 3.11
N PHE A 191 -0.46 -26.58 2.02
CA PHE A 191 -0.74 -25.16 1.85
C PHE A 191 -2.21 -24.98 1.51
N GLU A 192 -3.02 -24.49 2.46
CA GLU A 192 -4.43 -24.16 2.24
C GLU A 192 -4.53 -22.70 1.79
N LEU A 193 -4.61 -22.47 0.50
CA LEU A 193 -4.77 -21.14 -0.10
C LEU A 193 -6.24 -20.73 -0.04
N ASN A 194 -6.52 -19.55 0.50
CA ASN A 194 -7.86 -19.00 0.65
C ASN A 194 -7.93 -17.64 -0.07
N HIS A 195 -8.82 -17.51 -1.04
CA HIS A 195 -9.10 -16.21 -1.65
C HIS A 195 -9.82 -15.31 -0.66
N SER A 196 -9.44 -14.04 -0.65
CA SER A 196 -10.21 -12.97 -0.02
C SER A 196 -9.92 -11.65 -0.70
N LYS A 197 -10.97 -10.92 -1.06
CA LYS A 197 -10.78 -9.54 -1.47
C LYS A 197 -10.28 -8.72 -0.27
N GLY A 198 -9.45 -7.76 -0.54
CA GLY A 198 -8.89 -6.87 0.47
C GLY A 198 -8.30 -5.66 -0.21
N GLU A 199 -6.99 -5.54 -0.22
CA GLU A 199 -6.28 -4.54 -1.01
C GLU A 199 -6.56 -4.69 -2.50
N THR A 200 -6.76 -5.91 -2.95
CA THR A 200 -7.10 -6.25 -4.34
C THR A 200 -8.20 -7.30 -4.39
N ASP A 201 -8.76 -7.51 -5.58
CA ASP A 201 -9.80 -8.50 -5.86
C ASP A 201 -9.26 -9.90 -6.18
N ASP A 202 -7.95 -10.07 -6.20
CA ASP A 202 -7.22 -11.30 -6.51
C ASP A 202 -6.36 -11.79 -5.34
N HIS A 203 -6.53 -11.20 -4.15
CA HIS A 203 -5.69 -11.49 -3.00
C HIS A 203 -5.97 -12.87 -2.40
N LEU A 204 -4.93 -13.55 -1.91
CA LEU A 204 -5.03 -14.78 -1.14
C LEU A 204 -4.22 -14.69 0.15
N TRP A 205 -4.59 -15.50 1.11
CA TRP A 205 -3.78 -15.85 2.28
C TRP A 205 -3.68 -17.37 2.39
N ALA A 206 -2.63 -17.87 3.03
CA ALA A 206 -2.39 -19.30 3.16
C ALA A 206 -2.33 -19.71 4.64
N TRP A 207 -2.97 -20.84 4.96
CA TRP A 207 -2.79 -21.56 6.21
C TRP A 207 -1.91 -22.76 5.97
N ILE A 208 -0.88 -22.95 6.80
CA ILE A 208 0.08 -24.04 6.75
C ILE A 208 -0.02 -24.83 8.08
N PRO A 209 -0.86 -25.90 8.12
CA PRO A 209 -1.20 -26.60 9.36
C PRO A 209 0.00 -27.17 10.11
N GLU A 210 0.95 -27.77 9.40
CA GLU A 210 2.12 -28.43 9.96
C GLU A 210 3.00 -27.46 10.75
N HIS A 211 3.02 -26.21 10.34
CA HIS A 211 3.77 -25.13 11.00
C HIS A 211 2.90 -24.21 11.85
N LYS A 212 1.58 -24.42 11.89
CA LYS A 212 0.60 -23.48 12.47
C LYS A 212 0.85 -22.03 12.03
N ALA A 213 1.23 -21.87 10.75
CA ALA A 213 1.64 -20.61 10.18
C ALA A 213 0.59 -20.04 9.23
N ILE A 214 0.51 -18.72 9.15
CA ILE A 214 -0.28 -17.99 8.16
C ILE A 214 0.64 -17.10 7.34
N CYS A 215 0.59 -17.23 5.99
CA CYS A 215 1.13 -16.23 5.08
C CYS A 215 -0.01 -15.29 4.68
N THR A 216 0.14 -14.00 4.96
CA THR A 216 -0.97 -13.04 4.84
C THR A 216 -0.93 -12.20 3.57
N GLY A 217 0.19 -12.21 2.81
CA GLY A 217 0.39 -11.19 1.79
C GLY A 217 0.23 -9.80 2.41
N ASP A 218 -0.48 -8.92 1.71
CA ASP A 218 -0.74 -7.55 2.15
C ASP A 218 -1.99 -7.38 3.02
N LEU A 219 -2.62 -8.47 3.45
CA LEU A 219 -3.71 -8.37 4.43
C LEU A 219 -3.19 -7.98 5.83
N VAL A 220 -1.89 -8.12 6.08
CA VAL A 220 -1.18 -7.56 7.24
C VAL A 220 0.12 -6.90 6.75
N ILE A 221 0.28 -5.59 6.94
CA ILE A 221 1.40 -4.80 6.43
C ILE A 221 2.05 -3.85 7.45
N TRP A 222 1.82 -4.05 8.74
CA TRP A 222 2.36 -3.25 9.84
C TRP A 222 2.10 -1.73 9.75
N VAL A 223 1.03 -1.36 9.05
CA VAL A 223 0.48 0.00 8.99
C VAL A 223 -1.05 -0.11 8.95
N PHE A 224 -1.76 1.02 9.01
CA PHE A 224 -3.19 1.04 8.78
C PHE A 224 -3.52 0.41 7.41
N PRO A 225 -4.51 -0.50 7.34
CA PRO A 225 -4.80 -1.25 6.11
C PRO A 225 -4.99 -0.36 4.89
N ASN A 226 -4.32 -0.70 3.79
CA ASN A 226 -4.38 0.05 2.52
C ASN A 226 -5.71 -0.18 1.79
N ALA A 227 -6.82 0.15 2.47
CA ALA A 227 -8.17 -0.08 1.98
C ALA A 227 -8.82 1.15 1.33
N GLY A 228 -8.08 2.27 1.18
CA GLY A 228 -8.60 3.54 0.70
C GLY A 228 -7.74 4.29 -0.30
N ASN A 229 -6.67 3.75 -0.83
CA ASN A 229 -5.71 4.45 -1.67
C ASN A 229 -6.36 5.36 -2.73
N PRO A 230 -6.10 6.70 -2.70
CA PRO A 230 -6.81 7.68 -3.53
C PRO A 230 -6.52 7.56 -5.04
N GLN A 231 -5.43 6.90 -5.43
CA GLN A 231 -5.00 6.76 -6.82
C GLN A 231 -5.11 5.34 -7.37
N LYS A 232 -5.72 4.42 -6.62
CA LYS A 232 -5.83 3.02 -7.02
C LYS A 232 -7.29 2.62 -7.24
N VAL A 233 -7.48 1.44 -7.82
CA VAL A 233 -8.80 0.87 -8.03
C VAL A 233 -9.47 0.49 -6.71
N GLN A 234 -10.72 0.04 -6.79
CA GLN A 234 -11.53 -0.37 -5.65
C GLN A 234 -10.78 -1.28 -4.68
N ARG A 235 -10.97 -1.04 -3.37
CA ARG A 235 -10.52 -1.84 -2.24
C ARG A 235 -11.77 -2.36 -1.52
N TYR A 236 -11.61 -3.38 -0.66
CA TYR A 236 -12.71 -4.16 -0.11
C TYR A 236 -12.58 -4.29 1.41
N PRO A 237 -12.90 -3.22 2.18
CA PRO A 237 -12.66 -3.21 3.63
C PRO A 237 -13.47 -4.24 4.40
N LEU A 238 -14.71 -4.57 3.97
CA LEU A 238 -15.53 -5.60 4.62
C LEU A 238 -14.92 -6.99 4.47
N GLU A 239 -14.62 -7.36 3.23
CA GLU A 239 -14.04 -8.67 2.93
C GLU A 239 -12.64 -8.82 3.55
N TRP A 240 -11.90 -7.71 3.64
CA TRP A 240 -10.61 -7.67 4.33
C TRP A 240 -10.78 -7.95 5.83
N ALA A 241 -11.70 -7.26 6.52
CA ALA A 241 -12.00 -7.52 7.92
C ALA A 241 -12.43 -8.97 8.16
N HIS A 242 -13.30 -9.52 7.29
CA HIS A 242 -13.69 -10.92 7.33
C HIS A 242 -12.50 -11.89 7.18
N ALA A 243 -11.55 -11.60 6.27
CA ALA A 243 -10.34 -12.41 6.13
C ALA A 243 -9.50 -12.40 7.41
N LEU A 244 -9.31 -11.23 8.02
CA LEU A 244 -8.58 -11.12 9.29
C LEU A 244 -9.26 -11.92 10.42
N ARG A 245 -10.60 -11.89 10.52
CA ARG A 245 -11.37 -12.72 11.47
C ARG A 245 -11.23 -14.22 11.19
N GLN A 246 -11.19 -14.62 9.92
CA GLN A 246 -10.95 -16.02 9.54
C GLN A 246 -9.54 -16.49 9.91
N MET A 247 -8.53 -15.63 9.71
CA MET A 247 -7.16 -15.91 10.14
C MET A 247 -7.04 -16.01 11.67
N GLU A 248 -7.67 -15.08 12.41
CA GLU A 248 -7.75 -15.10 13.86
C GLU A 248 -8.29 -16.45 14.38
N ALA A 249 -9.37 -16.93 13.77
CA ALA A 249 -10.02 -18.21 14.12
C ALA A 249 -9.13 -19.44 13.87
N LYS A 250 -8.07 -19.37 13.04
CA LYS A 250 -7.10 -20.45 12.83
C LYS A 250 -6.24 -20.70 14.08
N GLY A 251 -6.09 -19.70 14.94
CA GLY A 251 -5.25 -19.81 16.15
C GLY A 251 -3.78 -20.06 15.84
N ALA A 252 -3.25 -19.36 14.82
CA ALA A 252 -1.88 -19.49 14.37
C ALA A 252 -0.86 -19.16 15.47
N GLU A 253 0.28 -19.83 15.41
CA GLU A 253 1.44 -19.58 16.27
C GLU A 253 2.52 -18.75 15.55
N LEU A 254 2.42 -18.63 14.21
CA LEU A 254 3.32 -17.84 13.36
C LEU A 254 2.52 -17.11 12.27
N LEU A 255 2.78 -15.81 12.11
CA LEU A 255 2.21 -14.97 11.04
C LEU A 255 3.33 -14.38 10.22
N LEU A 256 3.25 -14.52 8.91
CA LEU A 256 4.29 -14.19 7.94
C LEU A 256 3.71 -13.22 6.90
N PRO A 257 3.88 -11.89 7.08
CA PRO A 257 3.38 -10.89 6.16
C PRO A 257 4.33 -10.69 4.98
N ALA A 258 3.81 -10.13 3.88
CA ALA A 258 4.65 -9.71 2.76
C ALA A 258 5.33 -8.36 3.00
N HIS A 259 4.81 -7.53 3.91
CA HIS A 259 5.44 -6.30 4.37
C HIS A 259 5.43 -6.24 5.89
N GLY A 260 6.55 -5.87 6.47
CA GLY A 260 6.70 -5.77 7.91
C GLY A 260 7.22 -7.06 8.55
N LEU A 261 7.26 -7.08 9.87
CA LEU A 261 7.92 -8.14 10.64
C LEU A 261 7.04 -9.38 10.78
N PRO A 262 7.59 -10.59 10.71
CA PRO A 262 6.88 -11.81 11.10
C PRO A 262 6.54 -11.75 12.61
N ILE A 263 5.42 -12.37 12.98
CA ILE A 263 4.89 -12.33 14.35
C ILE A 263 4.76 -13.75 14.88
N ALA A 264 5.32 -14.01 16.08
CA ALA A 264 5.16 -15.26 16.78
C ALA A 264 4.32 -15.09 18.06
N GLY A 265 3.58 -16.15 18.40
CA GLY A 265 2.74 -16.21 19.60
C GLY A 265 1.26 -16.03 19.30
N LYS A 266 0.48 -17.04 19.68
CA LYS A 266 -0.96 -17.14 19.36
C LYS A 266 -1.76 -15.92 19.83
N GLU A 267 -1.54 -15.48 21.06
CA GLU A 267 -2.25 -14.34 21.65
C GLU A 267 -1.90 -13.03 20.98
N ARG A 268 -0.60 -12.85 20.64
CA ARG A 268 -0.11 -11.65 19.93
C ARG A 268 -0.68 -11.55 18.53
N ILE A 269 -0.72 -12.69 17.80
CA ILE A 269 -1.30 -12.77 16.46
C ILE A 269 -2.79 -12.49 16.50
N ALA A 270 -3.51 -13.11 17.44
CA ALA A 270 -4.95 -12.88 17.61
C ALA A 270 -5.25 -11.40 17.90
N MET A 271 -4.47 -10.76 18.78
CA MET A 271 -4.62 -9.34 19.09
C MET A 271 -4.40 -8.46 17.84
N VAL A 272 -3.32 -8.68 17.08
CA VAL A 272 -3.00 -7.90 15.88
C VAL A 272 -4.11 -8.03 14.82
N LEU A 273 -4.54 -9.26 14.54
CA LEU A 273 -5.61 -9.52 13.56
C LEU A 273 -6.94 -8.92 14.00
N SER A 274 -7.28 -9.05 15.29
CA SER A 274 -8.48 -8.47 15.87
C SER A 274 -8.50 -6.95 15.84
N ASP A 275 -7.41 -6.30 16.22
CA ASP A 275 -7.29 -4.83 16.19
C ASP A 275 -7.42 -4.28 14.76
N MET A 276 -6.77 -4.93 13.78
CA MET A 276 -6.88 -4.54 12.36
C MET A 276 -8.29 -4.70 11.82
N ALA A 277 -8.94 -5.84 12.11
CA ALA A 277 -10.32 -6.08 11.71
C ALA A 277 -11.25 -5.04 12.33
N THR A 278 -11.11 -4.78 13.64
CA THR A 278 -11.92 -3.79 14.38
C THR A 278 -11.74 -2.38 13.79
N ALA A 279 -10.52 -2.00 13.39
CA ALA A 279 -10.27 -0.70 12.77
C ALA A 279 -11.02 -0.55 11.43
N LEU A 280 -10.99 -1.57 10.57
CA LEU A 280 -11.73 -1.59 9.31
C LEU A 280 -13.26 -1.60 9.52
N GLU A 281 -13.75 -2.47 10.42
CA GLU A 281 -15.16 -2.57 10.80
C GLU A 281 -15.68 -1.21 11.31
N THR A 282 -14.89 -0.53 12.15
CA THR A 282 -15.25 0.79 12.71
C THR A 282 -15.45 1.84 11.61
N VAL A 283 -14.56 1.94 10.63
CA VAL A 283 -14.69 2.88 9.51
C VAL A 283 -15.90 2.51 8.65
N LEU A 284 -16.07 1.22 8.37
CA LEU A 284 -17.17 0.71 7.54
C LEU A 284 -18.53 1.00 8.19
N GLU A 285 -18.73 0.60 9.44
CA GLU A 285 -20.00 0.74 10.15
C GLU A 285 -20.43 2.21 10.29
N GLN A 286 -19.52 3.10 10.69
CA GLN A 286 -19.82 4.53 10.78
C GLN A 286 -20.14 5.11 9.42
N SER A 287 -19.39 4.76 8.36
CA SER A 287 -19.63 5.26 7.00
C SER A 287 -21.00 4.79 6.49
N LEU A 288 -21.30 3.51 6.58
CA LEU A 288 -22.59 2.95 6.12
C LEU A 288 -23.77 3.50 6.91
N LYS A 289 -23.63 3.68 8.23
CA LYS A 289 -24.66 4.32 9.04
C LYS A 289 -25.01 5.71 8.53
N MET A 290 -24.00 6.56 8.33
CA MET A 290 -24.22 7.93 7.85
C MET A 290 -24.74 7.94 6.40
N MET A 291 -24.29 7.05 5.53
CA MET A 291 -24.84 6.88 4.18
C MET A 291 -26.32 6.52 4.22
N ASN A 292 -26.73 5.59 5.08
CA ASN A 292 -28.12 5.19 5.26
C ASN A 292 -29.00 6.31 5.84
N GLU A 293 -28.41 7.26 6.55
CA GLU A 293 -29.08 8.46 7.08
C GLU A 293 -29.09 9.61 6.04
N GLY A 294 -28.50 9.42 4.84
CA GLY A 294 -28.52 10.40 3.75
C GLY A 294 -27.46 11.49 3.86
N ALA A 295 -26.42 11.30 4.66
CA ALA A 295 -25.32 12.26 4.78
C ALA A 295 -24.54 12.39 3.45
N ARG A 296 -23.96 13.57 3.22
CA ARG A 296 -23.06 13.81 2.09
C ARG A 296 -21.67 13.22 2.35
N LEU A 297 -20.96 12.86 1.30
CA LEU A 297 -19.60 12.34 1.42
C LEU A 297 -18.68 13.23 2.27
N SER A 298 -18.72 14.53 2.07
CA SER A 298 -17.93 15.50 2.86
C SER A 298 -18.19 15.37 4.36
N ASP A 299 -19.47 15.23 4.76
CA ASP A 299 -19.84 15.14 6.17
C ASP A 299 -19.32 13.83 6.79
N ILE A 300 -19.37 12.74 6.03
CA ILE A 300 -18.87 11.43 6.46
C ILE A 300 -17.35 11.47 6.66
N ILE A 301 -16.60 12.02 5.69
CA ILE A 301 -15.13 12.16 5.76
C ILE A 301 -14.70 12.89 7.05
N HIS A 302 -15.43 13.94 7.42
CA HIS A 302 -15.08 14.74 8.61
C HIS A 302 -15.58 14.13 9.93
N SER A 303 -16.55 13.23 9.89
CA SER A 303 -17.19 12.64 11.08
C SER A 303 -16.62 11.30 11.48
N VAL A 304 -16.29 10.42 10.53
CA VAL A 304 -15.79 9.06 10.80
C VAL A 304 -14.44 9.11 11.50
N LYS A 305 -14.33 8.38 12.61
CA LYS A 305 -13.10 8.33 13.42
C LYS A 305 -12.82 6.89 13.87
N VAL A 306 -11.56 6.51 13.75
CA VAL A 306 -11.02 5.30 14.38
C VAL A 306 -10.53 5.68 15.78
N PRO A 307 -10.78 4.86 16.81
CA PRO A 307 -10.28 5.11 18.16
C PRO A 307 -8.75 5.32 18.19
N GLY A 308 -8.30 6.39 18.87
CA GLY A 308 -6.88 6.77 18.89
C GLY A 308 -5.96 5.65 19.40
N HIS A 309 -6.40 4.89 20.41
CA HIS A 309 -5.61 3.77 20.94
C HIS A 309 -5.32 2.65 19.92
N LEU A 310 -6.15 2.50 18.86
CA LEU A 310 -5.86 1.61 17.75
C LEU A 310 -4.82 2.22 16.80
N LEU A 311 -4.96 3.52 16.48
CA LEU A 311 -4.04 4.22 15.58
C LEU A 311 -2.64 4.45 16.20
N GLU A 312 -2.51 4.29 17.51
CA GLU A 312 -1.21 4.36 18.22
C GLU A 312 -0.45 3.03 18.22
N LYS A 313 -1.12 1.92 17.89
CA LYS A 313 -0.47 0.61 17.80
C LYS A 313 0.61 0.60 16.70
N PRO A 314 1.79 0.01 16.94
CA PRO A 314 2.89 0.03 15.97
C PRO A 314 2.53 -0.58 14.61
N TYR A 315 1.58 -1.52 14.59
CA TYR A 315 1.09 -2.21 13.39
C TYR A 315 -0.18 -1.60 12.78
N LEU A 316 -0.68 -0.46 13.31
CA LEU A 316 -1.89 0.24 12.82
C LEU A 316 -1.69 1.75 12.62
N ARG A 317 -0.46 2.23 12.64
CA ARG A 317 -0.19 3.64 12.37
C ARG A 317 -0.62 4.04 10.97
N PRO A 318 -1.32 5.17 10.78
CA PRO A 318 -1.76 5.63 9.46
C PRO A 318 -0.59 6.31 8.70
N THR A 319 0.52 5.58 8.56
CA THR A 319 1.73 6.08 7.90
C THR A 319 1.76 5.80 6.41
N TYR A 320 0.82 4.98 5.91
CA TYR A 320 0.65 4.70 4.49
C TYR A 320 -0.74 5.10 4.01
N ASP A 321 -1.80 4.37 4.38
CA ASP A 321 -3.20 4.74 4.16
C ASP A 321 -3.79 5.41 5.42
N GLU A 322 -4.94 6.01 5.31
CA GLU A 322 -5.62 6.70 6.41
C GLU A 322 -7.14 6.55 6.32
N PRO A 323 -7.86 6.65 7.46
CA PRO A 323 -9.31 6.41 7.52
C PRO A 323 -10.13 7.24 6.52
N GLU A 324 -9.76 8.50 6.26
CA GLU A 324 -10.45 9.38 5.31
C GLU A 324 -10.46 8.81 3.88
N PHE A 325 -9.40 8.15 3.47
CA PHE A 325 -9.32 7.52 2.14
C PHE A 325 -10.21 6.29 2.06
N ILE A 326 -10.31 5.52 3.15
CA ILE A 326 -11.20 4.37 3.23
C ILE A 326 -12.66 4.79 3.14
N VAL A 327 -13.06 5.91 3.76
CA VAL A 327 -14.41 6.48 3.63
C VAL A 327 -14.75 6.75 2.17
N ASN A 328 -13.86 7.40 1.42
CA ASN A 328 -14.05 7.63 -0.03
C ASN A 328 -14.23 6.33 -0.81
N ASN A 329 -13.47 5.30 -0.43
CA ASN A 329 -13.52 4.01 -1.08
C ASN A 329 -14.83 3.25 -0.77
N ILE A 330 -15.31 3.30 0.48
CA ILE A 330 -16.59 2.75 0.91
C ILE A 330 -17.74 3.45 0.18
N TRP A 331 -17.71 4.79 0.12
CA TRP A 331 -18.70 5.56 -0.61
C TRP A 331 -18.84 5.07 -2.05
N ARG A 332 -17.73 4.95 -2.76
CA ARG A 332 -17.71 4.48 -4.15
C ARG A 332 -18.16 3.02 -4.29
N LEU A 333 -17.82 2.15 -3.33
CA LEU A 333 -18.16 0.72 -3.38
C LEU A 333 -19.66 0.50 -3.25
N TYR A 334 -20.31 1.23 -2.33
CA TYR A 334 -21.72 1.01 -1.99
C TYR A 334 -22.67 2.03 -2.64
N GLY A 335 -22.18 3.19 -3.09
CA GLY A 335 -23.03 4.28 -3.55
C GLY A 335 -22.71 4.85 -4.94
N GLY A 336 -21.55 4.65 -5.49
CA GLY A 336 -21.11 5.29 -6.73
C GLY A 336 -20.28 6.56 -6.49
N TRP A 337 -20.17 7.44 -7.49
CA TRP A 337 -19.26 8.60 -7.43
C TRP A 337 -19.92 9.95 -7.05
N TYR A 338 -21.24 10.05 -7.05
CA TYR A 338 -21.95 11.27 -6.70
C TYR A 338 -21.85 11.56 -5.20
N ASP A 339 -21.24 12.69 -4.84
CA ASP A 339 -20.87 13.05 -3.47
C ASP A 339 -22.01 13.70 -2.64
N GLY A 340 -23.22 13.84 -3.22
CA GLY A 340 -24.36 14.50 -2.59
C GLY A 340 -24.45 16.01 -2.87
N ASN A 341 -23.48 16.62 -3.57
CA ASN A 341 -23.54 18.01 -4.01
C ASN A 341 -24.04 18.10 -5.46
N PRO A 342 -25.26 18.66 -5.73
CA PRO A 342 -25.81 18.75 -7.09
C PRO A 342 -24.91 19.48 -8.09
N ALA A 343 -24.08 20.43 -7.65
CA ALA A 343 -23.16 21.14 -8.52
C ALA A 343 -22.10 20.20 -9.13
N ASN A 344 -21.71 19.15 -8.39
CA ASN A 344 -20.70 18.18 -8.82
C ASN A 344 -21.25 17.08 -9.74
N LEU A 345 -22.57 17.00 -9.94
CA LEU A 345 -23.17 16.03 -10.88
C LEU A 345 -22.77 16.33 -12.33
N LYS A 346 -22.80 17.60 -12.73
CA LYS A 346 -22.32 18.14 -14.00
C LYS A 346 -21.53 19.42 -13.73
N PRO A 347 -20.29 19.29 -13.24
CA PRO A 347 -19.53 20.45 -12.75
C PRO A 347 -19.17 21.42 -13.88
N ALA A 348 -19.11 22.70 -13.55
CA ALA A 348 -18.44 23.66 -14.42
C ALA A 348 -16.94 23.36 -14.49
N PRO A 349 -16.22 23.80 -15.55
CA PRO A 349 -14.76 23.72 -15.57
C PRO A 349 -14.15 24.38 -14.32
N GLU A 350 -13.22 23.71 -13.65
CA GLU A 350 -12.59 24.21 -12.41
C GLU A 350 -11.98 25.60 -12.58
N ALA A 351 -11.33 25.88 -13.72
CA ALA A 351 -10.77 27.19 -14.03
C ALA A 351 -11.86 28.29 -14.11
N ALA A 352 -13.06 27.98 -14.63
CA ALA A 352 -14.15 28.94 -14.69
C ALA A 352 -14.68 29.28 -13.27
N VAL A 353 -14.84 28.26 -12.41
CA VAL A 353 -15.23 28.48 -11.00
C VAL A 353 -14.17 29.31 -10.29
N ALA A 354 -12.90 29.02 -10.51
CA ALA A 354 -11.78 29.74 -9.91
C ALA A 354 -11.72 31.21 -10.33
N LEU A 355 -11.99 31.51 -11.61
CA LEU A 355 -12.09 32.90 -12.13
C LEU A 355 -13.21 33.68 -11.47
N GLU A 356 -14.40 33.10 -11.32
CA GLU A 356 -15.51 33.73 -10.62
C GLU A 356 -15.18 34.00 -9.15
N MET A 357 -14.56 33.05 -8.46
CA MET A 357 -14.11 33.19 -7.07
C MET A 357 -13.05 34.28 -6.92
N ALA A 358 -12.08 34.35 -7.84
CA ALA A 358 -11.08 35.42 -7.86
C ALA A 358 -11.73 36.80 -8.09
N SER A 359 -12.70 36.89 -9.01
CA SER A 359 -13.44 38.12 -9.29
C SER A 359 -14.20 38.58 -8.04
N LEU A 360 -14.95 37.71 -7.37
CA LEU A 360 -15.68 37.99 -6.15
C LEU A 360 -14.78 38.39 -4.98
N ALA A 361 -13.58 37.82 -4.89
CA ALA A 361 -12.60 38.16 -3.88
C ALA A 361 -11.89 39.50 -4.11
N GLY A 362 -11.94 40.04 -5.33
CA GLY A 362 -11.23 41.26 -5.72
C GLY A 362 -9.85 41.03 -6.31
N GLY A 363 -9.62 39.85 -6.89
CA GLY A 363 -8.40 39.48 -7.62
C GLY A 363 -7.73 38.22 -7.08
N VAL A 364 -6.81 37.67 -7.89
CA VAL A 364 -6.03 36.46 -7.56
C VAL A 364 -5.12 36.72 -6.35
N GLU A 365 -4.58 37.92 -6.20
CA GLU A 365 -3.73 38.35 -5.09
C GLU A 365 -4.46 38.22 -3.76
N LYS A 366 -5.76 38.48 -3.72
CA LYS A 366 -6.59 38.36 -2.51
C LYS A 366 -6.78 36.87 -2.11
N LEU A 367 -6.87 35.98 -3.08
CA LEU A 367 -6.89 34.53 -2.81
C LEU A 367 -5.54 34.06 -2.24
N ILE A 368 -4.43 34.55 -2.80
CA ILE A 368 -3.06 34.23 -2.32
C ILE A 368 -2.87 34.73 -0.87
N ASP A 369 -3.16 36.01 -0.61
CA ASP A 369 -3.03 36.61 0.72
C ASP A 369 -3.86 35.84 1.75
N ARG A 370 -5.11 35.49 1.40
CA ARG A 370 -5.99 34.75 2.29
C ARG A 370 -5.52 33.32 2.51
N ALA A 371 -5.03 32.63 1.47
CA ALA A 371 -4.48 31.29 1.58
C ALA A 371 -3.28 31.25 2.53
N ARG A 372 -2.34 32.20 2.41
CA ARG A 372 -1.20 32.34 3.33
C ARG A 372 -1.65 32.58 4.76
N ALA A 373 -2.58 33.51 4.97
CA ALA A 373 -3.11 33.81 6.31
C ALA A 373 -3.79 32.59 6.96
N LEU A 374 -4.52 31.77 6.20
CA LEU A 374 -5.11 30.52 6.68
C LEU A 374 -4.03 29.48 7.03
N ALA A 375 -3.00 29.35 6.20
CA ALA A 375 -1.89 28.46 6.45
C ALA A 375 -1.09 28.86 7.71
N GLU A 376 -0.93 30.15 7.97
CA GLU A 376 -0.32 30.67 9.20
C GLU A 376 -1.19 30.42 10.43
N ALA A 377 -2.52 30.51 10.26
CA ALA A 377 -3.48 30.20 11.32
C ALA A 377 -3.65 28.68 11.58
N GLY A 378 -2.98 27.81 10.79
CA GLY A 378 -3.09 26.36 10.91
C GLY A 378 -4.25 25.73 10.13
N ASP A 379 -5.06 26.49 9.43
CA ASP A 379 -6.16 25.98 8.62
C ASP A 379 -5.67 25.58 7.21
N MET A 380 -4.86 24.54 7.19
CA MET A 380 -4.17 24.06 5.98
C MET A 380 -5.14 23.52 4.92
N ARG A 381 -6.30 22.97 5.32
CA ARG A 381 -7.29 22.45 4.36
C ARG A 381 -7.89 23.57 3.53
N LEU A 382 -8.36 24.66 4.17
CA LEU A 382 -8.87 25.84 3.48
C LEU A 382 -7.77 26.55 2.69
N ALA A 383 -6.56 26.66 3.24
CA ALA A 383 -5.43 27.25 2.53
C ALA A 383 -5.14 26.55 1.20
N CYS A 384 -5.16 25.21 1.18
CA CYS A 384 -4.99 24.42 -0.04
C CYS A 384 -6.08 24.71 -1.07
N HIS A 385 -7.35 24.81 -0.66
CA HIS A 385 -8.44 25.14 -1.59
C HIS A 385 -8.27 26.53 -2.23
N LEU A 386 -7.93 27.54 -1.45
CA LEU A 386 -7.79 28.89 -1.98
C LEU A 386 -6.58 29.03 -2.91
N VAL A 387 -5.46 28.38 -2.59
CA VAL A 387 -4.28 28.46 -3.46
C VAL A 387 -4.45 27.66 -4.76
N GLU A 388 -5.22 26.56 -4.75
CA GLU A 388 -5.62 25.88 -6.00
C GLU A 388 -6.50 26.81 -6.87
N MET A 389 -7.48 27.50 -6.27
CA MET A 389 -8.29 28.48 -7.00
C MET A 389 -7.43 29.59 -7.59
N ALA A 390 -6.42 30.10 -6.88
CA ALA A 390 -5.52 31.13 -7.38
C ALA A 390 -4.74 30.66 -8.62
N THR A 391 -4.18 29.46 -8.58
CA THR A 391 -3.42 28.89 -9.72
C THR A 391 -4.31 28.47 -10.89
N LEU A 392 -5.54 28.01 -10.63
CA LEU A 392 -6.51 27.69 -11.68
C LEU A 392 -7.07 28.95 -12.37
N ALA A 393 -7.25 30.05 -11.62
CA ALA A 393 -7.68 31.33 -12.18
C ALA A 393 -6.57 32.02 -13.01
N ALA A 394 -5.31 31.82 -12.64
CA ALA A 394 -4.14 32.41 -13.29
C ALA A 394 -2.99 31.40 -13.42
N PRO A 395 -3.03 30.50 -14.42
CA PRO A 395 -2.08 29.39 -14.54
C PRO A 395 -0.59 29.76 -14.71
N ASP A 396 -0.32 30.95 -15.19
CA ASP A 396 1.06 31.43 -15.40
C ASP A 396 1.53 32.42 -14.29
N HIS A 397 0.69 32.59 -13.24
CA HIS A 397 0.98 33.59 -12.21
C HIS A 397 2.01 33.06 -11.21
N LYS A 398 3.26 33.52 -11.33
CA LYS A 398 4.42 33.05 -10.55
C LYS A 398 4.19 33.08 -9.03
N GLU A 399 3.62 34.16 -8.51
CA GLU A 399 3.36 34.31 -7.08
C GLU A 399 2.30 33.31 -6.58
N ALA A 400 1.25 33.03 -7.38
CA ALA A 400 0.25 32.02 -7.04
C ALA A 400 0.91 30.62 -6.94
N HIS A 401 1.79 30.30 -7.90
CA HIS A 401 2.56 29.05 -7.86
C HIS A 401 3.59 29.03 -6.73
N GLY A 402 4.23 30.15 -6.40
CA GLY A 402 5.08 30.29 -5.23
C GLY A 402 4.34 29.97 -3.93
N ALA A 403 3.18 30.60 -3.75
CA ALA A 403 2.30 30.34 -2.58
C ALA A 403 1.79 28.91 -2.55
N ARG A 404 1.43 28.32 -3.70
CA ARG A 404 1.01 26.92 -3.80
C ARG A 404 2.14 25.97 -3.38
N ALA A 405 3.35 26.21 -3.85
CA ALA A 405 4.51 25.41 -3.48
C ALA A 405 4.82 25.50 -1.97
N GLU A 406 4.74 26.69 -1.39
CA GLU A 406 4.94 26.94 0.03
C GLU A 406 3.90 26.19 0.90
N ILE A 407 2.61 26.37 0.59
CA ILE A 407 1.50 25.78 1.35
C ILE A 407 1.53 24.25 1.27
N TYR A 408 1.69 23.66 0.07
CA TYR A 408 1.80 22.21 -0.05
C TYR A 408 3.08 21.63 0.53
N GLY A 409 4.19 22.37 0.46
CA GLY A 409 5.43 22.00 1.14
C GLY A 409 5.28 21.94 2.67
N LYS A 410 4.53 22.90 3.25
CA LYS A 410 4.17 22.91 4.67
C LYS A 410 3.22 21.77 5.01
N ARG A 411 2.12 21.63 4.25
CA ARG A 411 1.14 20.56 4.41
C ARG A 411 1.78 19.17 4.40
N ARG A 412 2.65 18.91 3.43
CA ARG A 412 3.38 17.64 3.32
C ARG A 412 4.16 17.25 4.58
N LYS A 413 4.74 18.24 5.28
CA LYS A 413 5.54 17.99 6.49
C LYS A 413 4.69 17.59 7.69
N GLU A 414 3.44 18.03 7.72
CA GLU A 414 2.48 17.75 8.79
C GLU A 414 1.81 16.38 8.66
N GLU A 415 1.80 15.81 7.46
CA GLU A 415 1.15 14.53 7.20
C GLU A 415 1.96 13.34 7.73
N LEU A 416 1.25 12.30 8.17
CA LEU A 416 1.83 11.00 8.48
C LEU A 416 1.86 10.10 7.26
N SER A 417 0.75 10.05 6.52
CA SER A 417 0.53 9.21 5.36
C SER A 417 1.56 9.47 4.25
N LEU A 418 2.22 8.40 3.81
CA LEU A 418 3.15 8.46 2.68
C LEU A 418 2.46 8.86 1.38
N MET A 419 1.19 8.44 1.20
CA MET A 419 0.39 8.81 0.02
C MET A 419 0.12 10.30 0.00
N SER A 420 -0.31 10.88 1.13
CA SER A 420 -0.51 12.32 1.29
C SER A 420 0.78 13.09 1.05
N LYS A 421 1.89 12.66 1.67
CA LYS A 421 3.22 13.25 1.45
C LYS A 421 3.66 13.23 -0.01
N GLY A 422 3.41 12.13 -0.70
CA GLY A 422 3.75 11.96 -2.11
C GLY A 422 2.99 12.91 -3.02
N ILE A 423 1.67 12.95 -2.86
CA ILE A 423 0.74 13.74 -3.68
C ILE A 423 0.97 15.24 -3.44
N TYR A 424 1.03 15.69 -2.18
CA TYR A 424 1.32 17.09 -1.86
C TYR A 424 2.72 17.52 -2.30
N GLY A 425 3.72 16.66 -2.15
CA GLY A 425 5.06 16.90 -2.65
C GLY A 425 5.14 16.95 -4.18
N HIS A 426 4.27 16.24 -4.88
CA HIS A 426 4.15 16.38 -6.34
C HIS A 426 3.59 17.76 -6.72
N ALA A 427 2.51 18.20 -6.07
CA ALA A 427 1.92 19.52 -6.27
C ALA A 427 2.92 20.66 -5.97
N GLU A 428 3.71 20.54 -4.89
CA GLU A 428 4.81 21.45 -4.57
C GLU A 428 5.81 21.55 -5.73
N ARG A 429 6.31 20.41 -6.21
CA ARG A 429 7.30 20.37 -7.28
C ARG A 429 6.80 20.92 -8.63
N GLU A 430 5.53 20.65 -8.96
CA GLU A 430 4.92 21.23 -10.18
C GLU A 430 4.89 22.74 -10.12
N SER A 431 4.48 23.31 -8.99
CA SER A 431 4.41 24.78 -8.82
C SER A 431 5.78 25.44 -8.79
N ARG A 432 6.82 24.81 -8.18
CA ARG A 432 8.18 25.33 -8.21
C ARG A 432 8.74 25.49 -9.62
N LYS A 433 8.41 24.59 -10.55
CA LYS A 433 8.83 24.71 -11.95
C LYS A 433 8.32 25.98 -12.63
N ILE A 434 7.21 26.53 -12.17
CA ILE A 434 6.58 27.74 -12.74
C ILE A 434 7.06 28.98 -11.97
N SER A 435 7.14 28.91 -10.65
CA SER A 435 7.58 30.02 -9.80
C SER A 435 9.07 30.35 -10.00
N ASP A 436 9.92 29.31 -10.16
CA ASP A 436 11.38 29.40 -10.06
C ASP A 436 12.08 29.51 -11.44
N VAL A 437 11.35 29.78 -12.53
CA VAL A 437 11.85 29.85 -13.92
C VAL A 437 12.94 30.91 -14.17
N ASN A 438 13.53 31.51 -13.13
CA ASN A 438 14.65 32.47 -13.25
C ASN A 438 15.73 32.33 -12.15
N GLU A 439 15.91 31.16 -11.51
CA GLU A 439 17.10 30.91 -10.70
C GLU A 439 18.05 29.90 -11.35
#